data_e772f1ba4429b7f81d07f1b3b5be804d
#
_entry.id   e772f1ba4429b7f81d07f1b3b5be804d
#
_cell.length_a   1.000
_cell.length_b   1.000
_cell.length_c   1.000
_cell.angle_alpha   90.00
_cell.angle_beta   90.00
_cell.angle_gamma   90.00
#
_symmetry.space_group_name_H-M   'P 1'
#
loop_
_entity.id
_entity.type
_entity.pdbx_description
1 polymer ?
#
loop_
_entity_poly.entity_id
_entity_poly.type
_entity_poly.pdbx_seq_one_letter_code
_entity_poly.pdbx_strand_id
1 'polypeptide(L)'
;MKRHPFLPRREFLRAGMTLAAATLAPSTVLAQTELLTRPVPSTGVRLPIVGIGTNRFRSGDPAWTARLRDTLATFARLGGKVVDTAPSYGDSERTIGAILGETGLRDRLFLATKVDRDAIDDGRRRLEASFAALGTARLDLVQLHNLRGAGTLLPLLR
;
A
#
# COMPACT_ATOMS: atom_id res chain seq x y z
N MET A 1 -22.62 -63.52 -32.08
CA MET A 1 -23.45 -62.48 -31.46
C MET A 1 -22.93 -62.22 -30.03
N LYS A 2 -22.21 -61.11 -29.83
CA LYS A 2 -21.70 -60.70 -28.49
C LYS A 2 -22.76 -59.87 -27.83
N ARG A 3 -23.28 -60.30 -26.68
CA ARG A 3 -24.24 -59.56 -25.87
C ARG A 3 -23.49 -58.50 -25.08
N HIS A 4 -23.83 -57.23 -25.24
CA HIS A 4 -23.36 -56.13 -24.37
C HIS A 4 -24.08 -56.23 -23.01
N PRO A 5 -23.36 -56.18 -21.87
CA PRO A 5 -23.99 -56.14 -20.56
C PRO A 5 -24.60 -54.75 -20.34
N PHE A 6 -25.93 -54.71 -20.14
CA PHE A 6 -26.63 -53.51 -19.67
C PHE A 6 -26.29 -53.33 -18.18
N LEU A 7 -25.79 -52.15 -17.83
CA LEU A 7 -25.60 -51.78 -16.44
C LEU A 7 -26.96 -51.59 -15.71
N PRO A 8 -27.15 -52.15 -14.53
CA PRO A 8 -28.42 -52.03 -13.82
C PRO A 8 -28.69 -50.56 -13.41
N ARG A 9 -29.92 -50.15 -13.56
CA ARG A 9 -30.45 -48.76 -13.29
C ARG A 9 -29.96 -48.17 -11.99
N ARG A 10 -29.68 -48.98 -10.97
CA ARG A 10 -29.19 -48.54 -9.66
C ARG A 10 -27.77 -48.01 -9.64
N GLU A 11 -26.88 -48.50 -10.51
CA GLU A 11 -25.51 -48.03 -10.62
C GLU A 11 -25.41 -46.72 -11.40
N PHE A 12 -26.28 -46.52 -12.38
CA PHE A 12 -26.38 -45.26 -13.09
C PHE A 12 -26.83 -44.08 -12.19
N LEU A 13 -27.76 -44.36 -11.26
CA LEU A 13 -28.24 -43.35 -10.28
C LEU A 13 -27.18 -43.07 -9.23
N ARG A 14 -26.35 -44.04 -8.81
CA ARG A 14 -25.24 -43.83 -7.87
C ARG A 14 -24.10 -43.03 -8.52
N ALA A 15 -23.77 -43.26 -9.78
CA ALA A 15 -22.75 -42.48 -10.48
C ALA A 15 -23.20 -41.05 -10.75
N GLY A 16 -24.51 -40.81 -11.01
CA GLY A 16 -25.05 -39.45 -11.16
C GLY A 16 -25.08 -38.62 -9.88
N MET A 17 -25.31 -39.25 -8.72
CA MET A 17 -25.33 -38.56 -7.42
C MET A 17 -23.94 -38.15 -6.91
N THR A 18 -22.86 -38.88 -7.26
CA THR A 18 -21.50 -38.50 -6.87
C THR A 18 -20.93 -37.35 -7.71
N LEU A 19 -21.40 -37.16 -8.95
CA LEU A 19 -20.96 -36.04 -9.77
C LEU A 19 -21.70 -34.71 -9.46
N ALA A 20 -22.95 -34.79 -8.94
CA ALA A 20 -23.72 -33.61 -8.59
C ALA A 20 -23.31 -32.96 -7.25
N ALA A 21 -22.64 -33.71 -6.37
CA ALA A 21 -22.18 -33.17 -5.08
C ALA A 21 -20.88 -32.36 -5.18
N ALA A 22 -20.12 -32.48 -6.27
CA ALA A 22 -18.86 -31.75 -6.46
C ALA A 22 -19.03 -30.31 -6.98
N THR A 23 -20.22 -29.91 -7.44
CA THR A 23 -20.49 -28.61 -8.07
C THR A 23 -21.15 -27.59 -7.15
N LEU A 24 -21.43 -27.93 -5.89
CA LEU A 24 -22.06 -27.06 -4.90
C LEU A 24 -21.11 -26.63 -3.77
N ALA A 25 -19.80 -26.58 -4.01
CA ALA A 25 -18.95 -25.80 -3.15
C ALA A 25 -19.34 -24.32 -3.36
N PRO A 26 -19.86 -23.62 -2.31
CA PRO A 26 -20.06 -22.18 -2.44
C PRO A 26 -18.69 -21.58 -2.69
N SER A 27 -18.45 -21.13 -3.92
CA SER A 27 -17.37 -20.18 -4.18
C SER A 27 -17.73 -18.95 -3.35
N THR A 28 -17.25 -18.88 -2.12
CA THR A 28 -17.20 -17.62 -1.39
C THR A 28 -16.23 -16.74 -2.16
N VAL A 29 -16.73 -16.12 -3.22
CA VAL A 29 -16.14 -14.92 -3.76
C VAL A 29 -16.24 -13.94 -2.61
N LEU A 30 -15.16 -13.83 -1.83
CA LEU A 30 -14.97 -12.69 -0.95
C LEU A 30 -15.03 -11.49 -1.88
N ALA A 31 -16.20 -10.85 -1.95
CA ALA A 31 -16.34 -9.59 -2.64
C ALA A 31 -15.28 -8.68 -2.03
N GLN A 32 -14.19 -8.43 -2.74
CA GLN A 32 -13.25 -7.40 -2.35
C GLN A 32 -14.06 -6.12 -2.36
N THR A 33 -14.39 -5.64 -1.16
CA THR A 33 -15.08 -4.37 -1.00
C THR A 33 -14.15 -3.32 -1.60
N GLU A 34 -14.51 -2.78 -2.75
CA GLU A 34 -13.70 -1.74 -3.39
C GLU A 34 -13.55 -0.58 -2.43
N LEU A 35 -12.29 -0.17 -2.19
CA LEU A 35 -12.01 0.95 -1.32
C LEU A 35 -12.58 2.23 -1.95
N LEU A 36 -13.23 3.04 -1.13
CA LEU A 36 -13.64 4.38 -1.53
C LEU A 36 -12.42 5.18 -1.97
N THR A 37 -12.46 5.70 -3.19
CA THR A 37 -11.35 6.47 -3.75
C THR A 37 -11.83 7.85 -4.22
N ARG A 38 -10.91 8.82 -4.26
CA ARG A 38 -11.13 10.13 -4.87
C ARG A 38 -10.00 10.44 -5.86
N PRO A 39 -10.28 11.13 -6.94
CA PRO A 39 -9.24 11.57 -7.86
C PRO A 39 -8.48 12.76 -7.27
N VAL A 40 -7.17 12.80 -7.49
CA VAL A 40 -6.35 14.00 -7.32
C VAL A 40 -6.69 14.94 -8.47
N PRO A 41 -7.18 16.17 -8.23
CA PRO A 41 -7.71 17.03 -9.29
C PRO A 41 -6.73 17.33 -10.42
N SER A 42 -5.43 17.49 -10.10
CA SER A 42 -4.39 17.87 -11.06
C SER A 42 -3.90 16.70 -11.93
N THR A 43 -4.02 15.46 -11.48
CA THR A 43 -3.44 14.29 -12.16
C THR A 43 -4.47 13.24 -12.55
N GLY A 44 -5.67 13.28 -11.98
CA GLY A 44 -6.69 12.25 -12.15
C GLY A 44 -6.40 10.93 -11.42
N VAL A 45 -5.24 10.80 -10.76
CA VAL A 45 -4.87 9.59 -10.01
C VAL A 45 -5.88 9.36 -8.89
N ARG A 46 -6.47 8.18 -8.86
CA ARG A 46 -7.43 7.80 -7.82
C ARG A 46 -6.71 7.23 -6.60
N LEU A 47 -6.91 7.85 -5.46
CA LEU A 47 -6.36 7.42 -4.18
C LEU A 47 -7.46 6.99 -3.21
N PRO A 48 -7.23 5.93 -2.40
CA PRO A 48 -8.08 5.62 -1.27
C PRO A 48 -8.22 6.84 -0.36
N ILE A 49 -9.43 7.06 0.17
CA ILE A 49 -9.72 8.21 1.05
C ILE A 49 -9.08 8.10 2.44
N VAL A 50 -8.52 6.92 2.77
CA VAL A 50 -7.80 6.66 4.02
C VAL A 50 -6.34 6.36 3.70
N GLY A 51 -5.45 7.00 4.42
CA GLY A 51 -4.00 6.79 4.40
C GLY A 51 -3.46 6.44 5.77
N ILE A 52 -2.18 6.08 5.83
CA ILE A 52 -1.47 5.82 7.08
C ILE A 52 -0.51 6.98 7.38
N GLY A 53 -0.64 7.58 8.57
CA GLY A 53 0.29 8.56 9.10
C GLY A 53 1.39 7.89 9.93
N THR A 54 2.61 8.39 9.87
CA THR A 54 3.79 7.67 10.34
C THR A 54 4.60 8.39 11.42
N ASN A 55 4.03 9.36 12.10
CA ASN A 55 4.75 10.13 13.14
C ASN A 55 5.29 9.29 14.31
N ARG A 56 4.88 8.02 14.41
CA ARG A 56 5.35 7.05 15.41
C ARG A 56 6.10 5.87 14.79
N PHE A 57 6.44 5.91 13.50
CA PHE A 57 7.25 4.90 12.83
C PHE A 57 8.73 5.13 13.15
N ARG A 58 9.16 4.73 14.33
CA ARG A 58 10.54 4.92 14.82
C ARG A 58 11.21 3.56 14.90
N SER A 59 12.50 3.53 14.51
CA SER A 59 13.38 2.38 14.72
C SER A 59 13.83 2.29 16.20
N GLY A 60 14.54 1.25 16.55
CA GLY A 60 15.15 1.07 17.87
C GLY A 60 14.87 -0.26 18.53
N ASP A 61 13.68 -0.83 18.32
CA ASP A 61 13.33 -2.18 18.75
C ASP A 61 13.07 -3.04 17.49
N PRO A 62 13.82 -4.14 17.28
CA PRO A 62 13.62 -5.04 16.14
C PRO A 62 12.18 -5.60 16.08
N ALA A 63 11.59 -5.92 17.22
CA ALA A 63 10.21 -6.43 17.26
C ALA A 63 9.20 -5.34 16.84
N TRP A 64 9.45 -4.10 17.22
CA TRP A 64 8.62 -2.97 16.80
C TRP A 64 8.78 -2.71 15.29
N THR A 65 9.99 -2.73 14.77
CA THR A 65 10.27 -2.57 13.34
C THR A 65 9.60 -3.66 12.51
N ALA A 66 9.60 -4.92 12.98
CA ALA A 66 8.88 -6.01 12.35
C ALA A 66 7.36 -5.73 12.29
N ARG A 67 6.77 -5.24 13.37
CA ARG A 67 5.34 -4.86 13.39
C ARG A 67 5.01 -3.74 12.41
N LEU A 68 5.90 -2.74 12.27
CA LEU A 68 5.72 -1.65 11.29
C LEU A 68 5.78 -2.18 9.86
N ARG A 69 6.71 -3.11 9.58
CA ARG A 69 6.79 -3.82 8.30
C ARG A 69 5.49 -4.57 8.00
N ASP A 70 5.01 -5.37 8.92
CA ASP A 70 3.77 -6.14 8.79
C ASP A 70 2.56 -5.21 8.60
N THR A 71 2.56 -4.07 9.28
CA THR A 71 1.53 -3.04 9.12
C THR A 71 1.50 -2.49 7.71
N LEU A 72 2.66 -2.06 7.17
CA LEU A 72 2.75 -1.54 5.80
C LEU A 72 2.42 -2.60 4.75
N ALA A 73 2.90 -3.83 4.93
CA ALA A 73 2.61 -4.95 4.03
C ALA A 73 1.10 -5.27 4.02
N THR A 74 0.47 -5.32 5.19
CA THR A 74 -0.97 -5.55 5.32
C THR A 74 -1.78 -4.40 4.72
N PHE A 75 -1.39 -3.15 5.01
CA PHE A 75 -2.01 -1.96 4.44
C PHE A 75 -2.01 -2.00 2.91
N ALA A 76 -0.85 -2.28 2.30
CA ALA A 76 -0.72 -2.39 0.85
C ALA A 76 -1.50 -3.60 0.27
N ARG A 77 -1.55 -4.73 0.99
CA ARG A 77 -2.30 -5.93 0.58
C ARG A 77 -3.81 -5.67 0.57
N LEU A 78 -4.29 -4.87 1.51
CA LEU A 78 -5.71 -4.48 1.61
C LEU A 78 -6.09 -3.33 0.65
N GLY A 79 -5.18 -2.91 -0.24
CA GLY A 79 -5.43 -1.86 -1.24
C GLY A 79 -5.15 -0.43 -0.74
N GLY A 80 -4.63 -0.26 0.47
CA GLY A 80 -4.14 1.01 0.95
C GLY A 80 -2.95 1.50 0.12
N LYS A 81 -2.87 2.82 -0.12
CA LYS A 81 -1.81 3.40 -0.95
C LYS A 81 -1.09 4.55 -0.25
N VAL A 82 -1.79 5.46 0.38
CA VAL A 82 -1.21 6.71 0.88
C VAL A 82 -0.44 6.49 2.18
N VAL A 83 0.85 6.76 2.16
CA VAL A 83 1.73 6.79 3.34
C VAL A 83 2.25 8.20 3.51
N ASP A 84 1.87 8.85 4.61
CA ASP A 84 2.26 10.23 4.93
C ASP A 84 3.32 10.24 6.03
N THR A 85 4.45 10.84 5.72
CA THR A 85 5.58 11.02 6.65
C THR A 85 6.07 12.46 6.66
N ALA A 86 7.10 12.73 7.45
CA ALA A 86 7.81 14.02 7.47
C ALA A 86 9.22 13.86 8.06
N PRO A 87 10.18 14.69 7.66
CA PRO A 87 11.51 14.72 8.25
C PRO A 87 11.53 15.03 9.75
N SER A 88 10.52 15.74 10.25
CA SER A 88 10.37 16.07 11.68
C SER A 88 9.81 14.92 12.53
N TYR A 89 9.48 13.77 11.94
CA TYR A 89 8.95 12.62 12.66
C TYR A 89 10.06 11.68 13.17
N GLY A 90 11.19 12.25 13.59
CA GLY A 90 12.34 11.51 14.10
C GLY A 90 13.02 10.71 12.98
N ASP A 91 13.12 9.40 13.14
CA ASP A 91 13.71 8.50 12.15
C ASP A 91 12.67 7.76 11.27
N SER A 92 11.42 8.26 11.27
CA SER A 92 10.31 7.66 10.52
C SER A 92 10.64 7.45 9.03
N GLU A 93 11.23 8.45 8.35
CA GLU A 93 11.60 8.32 6.95
C GLU A 93 12.61 7.19 6.72
N ARG A 94 13.64 7.06 7.56
CA ARG A 94 14.62 5.96 7.49
C ARG A 94 13.99 4.60 7.74
N THR A 95 13.11 4.53 8.74
CA THR A 95 12.38 3.30 9.06
C THR A 95 11.51 2.85 7.88
N ILE A 96 10.78 3.78 7.29
CA ILE A 96 9.96 3.51 6.08
C ILE A 96 10.87 3.09 4.93
N GLY A 97 11.96 3.82 4.67
CA GLY A 97 12.91 3.51 3.60
C GLY A 97 13.48 2.11 3.69
N ALA A 98 13.90 1.69 4.90
CA ALA A 98 14.37 0.34 5.16
C ALA A 98 13.29 -0.71 4.86
N ILE A 99 12.06 -0.50 5.34
CA ILE A 99 10.93 -1.41 5.08
C ILE A 99 10.61 -1.48 3.58
N LEU A 100 10.62 -0.37 2.87
CA LEU A 100 10.36 -0.34 1.42
C LEU A 100 11.45 -1.10 0.63
N GLY A 101 12.72 -0.94 1.03
CA GLY A 101 13.84 -1.68 0.44
C GLY A 101 13.75 -3.19 0.65
N GLU A 102 13.35 -3.63 1.85
CA GLU A 102 13.17 -5.05 2.19
C GLU A 102 11.97 -5.68 1.50
N THR A 103 10.88 -4.93 1.34
CA THR A 103 9.58 -5.48 0.90
C THR A 103 9.26 -5.24 -0.57
N GLY A 104 9.98 -4.35 -1.25
CA GLY A 104 9.68 -3.95 -2.63
C GLY A 104 8.35 -3.21 -2.80
N LEU A 105 7.77 -2.68 -1.72
CA LEU A 105 6.44 -2.07 -1.75
C LEU A 105 6.41 -0.66 -2.37
N ARG A 106 7.56 -0.05 -2.69
CA ARG A 106 7.63 1.36 -3.14
C ARG A 106 6.64 1.68 -4.27
N ASP A 107 6.57 0.85 -5.29
CA ASP A 107 5.75 1.11 -6.48
C ASP A 107 4.24 0.90 -6.25
N ARG A 108 3.88 0.28 -5.14
CA ARG A 108 2.48 0.07 -4.74
C ARG A 108 1.93 1.21 -3.88
N LEU A 109 2.79 2.08 -3.38
CA LEU A 109 2.45 3.12 -2.42
C LEU A 109 2.55 4.52 -3.04
N PHE A 110 1.67 5.40 -2.62
CA PHE A 110 1.71 6.83 -2.84
C PHE A 110 2.41 7.46 -1.62
N LEU A 111 3.66 7.85 -1.80
CA LEU A 111 4.53 8.30 -0.71
C LEU A 111 4.52 9.82 -0.63
N ALA A 112 4.03 10.34 0.50
CA ALA A 112 3.97 11.76 0.81
C ALA A 112 4.95 12.10 1.93
N THR A 113 5.71 13.20 1.75
CA THR A 113 6.54 13.79 2.80
C THR A 113 6.38 15.31 2.84
N LYS A 114 7.15 15.98 3.70
CA LYS A 114 6.99 17.42 3.94
C LYS A 114 8.33 18.13 3.95
N VAL A 115 8.30 19.45 3.69
CA VAL A 115 9.41 20.36 3.92
C VAL A 115 9.05 21.30 5.06
N ASP A 116 9.94 21.44 6.03
CA ASP A 116 9.76 22.19 7.27
C ASP A 116 10.79 23.33 7.45
N ARG A 117 11.16 24.01 6.36
CA ARG A 117 12.16 25.08 6.32
C ARG A 117 11.55 26.40 5.84
N ASP A 118 12.26 27.51 6.08
CA ASP A 118 11.80 28.82 5.66
C ASP A 118 12.57 29.33 4.44
N ALA A 119 13.85 28.95 4.28
CA ALA A 119 14.68 29.32 3.16
C ALA A 119 14.70 28.21 2.08
N ILE A 120 14.78 28.62 0.81
CA ILE A 120 14.70 27.71 -0.35
C ILE A 120 15.86 26.68 -0.38
N ASP A 121 17.08 27.13 -0.09
CA ASP A 121 18.25 26.23 -0.10
C ASP A 121 18.20 25.22 1.06
N ASP A 122 17.71 25.63 2.22
CA ASP A 122 17.46 24.70 3.34
C ASP A 122 16.36 23.73 3.02
N GLY A 123 15.32 24.18 2.34
CA GLY A 123 14.22 23.34 1.85
C GLY A 123 14.71 22.29 0.87
N ARG A 124 15.58 22.69 -0.07
CA ARG A 124 16.21 21.79 -1.04
C ARG A 124 17.04 20.72 -0.35
N ARG A 125 17.96 21.12 0.53
CA ARG A 125 18.78 20.17 1.32
C ARG A 125 17.93 19.22 2.16
N ARG A 126 16.84 19.73 2.73
CA ARG A 126 15.90 18.92 3.52
C ARG A 126 15.20 17.87 2.67
N LEU A 127 14.78 18.25 1.46
CA LEU A 127 14.13 17.33 0.51
C LEU A 127 15.11 16.27 -0.01
N GLU A 128 16.34 16.65 -0.34
CA GLU A 128 17.41 15.72 -0.72
C GLU A 128 17.68 14.69 0.39
N ALA A 129 17.73 15.15 1.64
CA ALA A 129 17.87 14.25 2.81
C ALA A 129 16.68 13.29 2.95
N SER A 130 15.46 13.73 2.63
CA SER A 130 14.27 12.87 2.62
C SER A 130 14.34 11.80 1.55
N PHE A 131 14.78 12.12 0.32
CA PHE A 131 15.02 11.14 -0.72
C PHE A 131 16.02 10.05 -0.28
N ALA A 132 17.12 10.47 0.32
CA ALA A 132 18.14 9.57 0.85
C ALA A 132 17.60 8.69 2.00
N ALA A 133 16.88 9.29 2.95
CA ALA A 133 16.32 8.57 4.09
C ALA A 133 15.25 7.53 3.67
N LEU A 134 14.41 7.88 2.70
CA LEU A 134 13.36 7.02 2.17
C LEU A 134 13.88 6.01 1.14
N GLY A 135 15.15 6.11 0.72
CA GLY A 135 15.75 5.19 -0.25
C GLY A 135 15.03 5.17 -1.60
N THR A 136 14.52 6.32 -2.06
CA THR A 136 13.71 6.41 -3.28
C THR A 136 14.14 7.58 -4.16
N ALA A 137 14.02 7.41 -5.47
CA ALA A 137 14.21 8.49 -6.44
C ALA A 137 12.91 9.25 -6.75
N ARG A 138 11.76 8.83 -6.18
CA ARG A 138 10.45 9.42 -6.45
C ARG A 138 9.67 9.65 -5.16
N LEU A 139 9.14 10.84 -5.00
CA LEU A 139 8.08 11.17 -4.03
C LEU A 139 6.82 11.50 -4.83
N ASP A 140 5.67 11.05 -4.33
CA ASP A 140 4.40 11.27 -5.03
C ASP A 140 3.73 12.57 -4.59
N LEU A 141 4.05 13.06 -3.38
CA LEU A 141 3.61 14.36 -2.87
C LEU A 141 4.64 14.95 -1.91
N VAL A 142 4.92 16.23 -2.07
CA VAL A 142 5.67 17.03 -1.09
C VAL A 142 4.80 18.16 -0.61
N GLN A 143 4.73 18.35 0.71
CA GLN A 143 3.88 19.34 1.36
C GLN A 143 4.73 20.33 2.17
N LEU A 144 4.24 21.56 2.34
CA LEU A 144 4.80 22.51 3.32
C LEU A 144 4.28 22.15 4.71
N HIS A 145 5.18 21.75 5.59
CA HIS A 145 4.83 21.35 6.95
C HIS A 145 4.31 22.55 7.76
N ASN A 146 3.06 22.48 8.18
CA ASN A 146 2.37 23.55 8.90
C ASN A 146 2.39 24.90 8.15
N LEU A 147 2.40 24.88 6.81
CA LEU A 147 2.51 26.05 5.93
C LEU A 147 3.80 26.90 6.17
N ARG A 148 4.78 26.33 6.85
CA ARG A 148 6.06 26.98 7.10
C ARG A 148 6.77 27.27 5.77
N GLY A 149 7.27 28.49 5.61
CA GLY A 149 7.94 28.92 4.41
C GLY A 149 7.03 29.02 3.17
N ALA A 150 5.71 29.14 3.31
CA ALA A 150 4.78 29.20 2.18
C ALA A 150 5.11 30.29 1.16
N GLY A 151 5.61 31.46 1.62
CA GLY A 151 6.00 32.54 0.75
C GLY A 151 7.29 32.31 -0.04
N THR A 152 8.18 31.43 0.42
CA THR A 152 9.51 31.20 -0.14
C THR A 152 9.68 29.84 -0.79
N LEU A 153 9.05 28.78 -0.26
CA LEU A 153 9.27 27.40 -0.71
C LEU A 153 8.37 26.95 -1.86
N LEU A 154 7.31 27.69 -2.20
CA LEU A 154 6.43 27.30 -3.31
C LEU A 154 7.16 27.09 -4.65
N PRO A 155 8.21 27.88 -5.01
CA PRO A 155 8.98 27.62 -6.23
C PRO A 155 9.73 26.27 -6.22
N LEU A 156 10.06 25.73 -5.03
CA LEU A 156 10.72 24.44 -4.89
C LEU A 156 9.77 23.26 -5.18
N LEU A 157 8.46 23.48 -5.05
CA LEU A 157 7.43 22.44 -5.19
C LEU A 157 6.71 22.44 -6.54
N ARG A 158 7.17 23.29 -7.46
CA ARG A 158 6.69 23.39 -8.86
C ARG A 158 7.67 22.75 -9.79
#